data_5d5eeb3fd2a1c4475dba076c8bffda49
#
_entry.id   5d5eeb3fd2a1c4475dba076c8bffda49
#
_cell.length_a   1.000
_cell.length_b   1.000
_cell.length_c   1.000
_cell.angle_alpha   90.00
_cell.angle_beta   90.00
_cell.angle_gamma   90.00
#
_symmetry.space_group_name_H-M   'P 1'
#
loop_
_entity.id
_entity.type
_entity.pdbx_description
1 polymer ?
#
loop_
_entity_poly.entity_id
_entity_poly.type
_entity_poly.pdbx_seq_one_letter_code
_entity_poly.pdbx_strand_id
1 'polypeptide(L)'
;PVPRGPGHARNVAGEVPIGMVLAPDKLARNILGADTVPLYSAELPGGGTTRQRPAPTSQPSGVYFPACVGTMFGPAVDPSPGIQRSFELLCERAGITLLVPQDIDGLCCGTPWSSKGLVDGLATMHRKTLAALRVATRGGELPIICDASSCTEGLRTTIETDTSANPMTVIDSVEF
;
A
#
# COMPACT_ATOMS: atom_id res chain seq x y z
N PRO A 1 6.02 16.80 23.00
CA PRO A 1 4.78 16.06 23.00
C PRO A 1 3.97 16.47 21.79
N VAL A 2 3.90 15.62 20.76
CA VAL A 2 3.07 15.85 19.57
C VAL A 2 1.62 15.60 19.99
N PRO A 3 0.67 16.52 19.76
CA PRO A 3 -0.71 16.30 20.09
C PRO A 3 -1.26 15.15 19.22
N ARG A 4 -1.90 14.19 19.88
CA ARG A 4 -2.63 13.12 19.22
C ARG A 4 -3.83 13.73 18.50
N GLY A 5 -3.79 13.73 17.17
CA GLY A 5 -4.94 14.11 16.33
C GLY A 5 -6.13 13.15 16.58
N PRO A 6 -7.38 13.63 16.49
CA PRO A 6 -8.54 12.80 16.68
C PRO A 6 -8.72 11.84 15.50
N GLY A 7 -8.91 10.57 15.78
CA GLY A 7 -9.45 9.60 14.84
C GLY A 7 -8.49 8.56 14.28
N HIS A 8 -7.76 7.87 15.15
CA HIS A 8 -7.30 6.52 14.78
C HIS A 8 -8.50 5.57 14.94
N ALA A 9 -9.15 5.28 13.83
CA ALA A 9 -10.02 4.11 13.77
C ALA A 9 -9.12 2.90 14.00
N ARG A 10 -9.08 2.40 15.23
CA ARG A 10 -8.41 1.15 15.56
C ARG A 10 -9.07 0.07 14.73
N ASN A 11 -8.31 -0.59 13.86
CA ASN A 11 -8.79 -1.79 13.20
C ASN A 11 -9.18 -2.79 14.30
N VAL A 12 -10.40 -3.30 14.20
CA VAL A 12 -10.97 -4.27 15.16
C VAL A 12 -10.04 -5.47 15.39
N ALA A 13 -9.21 -5.82 14.42
CA ALA A 13 -8.18 -6.85 14.53
C ALA A 13 -7.08 -6.54 15.56
N GLY A 14 -6.82 -5.26 15.88
CA GLY A 14 -5.84 -4.86 16.90
C GLY A 14 -6.38 -4.90 18.34
N GLU A 15 -7.68 -5.11 18.52
CA GLU A 15 -8.31 -5.15 19.85
C GLU A 15 -8.58 -6.56 20.37
N VAL A 16 -8.45 -7.59 19.52
CA VAL A 16 -8.64 -8.98 19.94
C VAL A 16 -7.33 -9.48 20.56
N PRO A 17 -7.33 -9.90 21.84
CA PRO A 17 -6.15 -10.47 22.45
C PRO A 17 -5.66 -11.67 21.64
N ILE A 18 -4.38 -11.69 21.28
CA ILE A 18 -3.77 -12.71 20.42
C ILE A 18 -4.07 -14.15 20.91
N GLY A 19 -4.19 -14.35 22.22
CA GLY A 19 -4.58 -15.65 22.79
C GLY A 19 -5.96 -16.14 22.37
N MET A 20 -6.90 -15.22 22.08
CA MET A 20 -8.23 -15.57 21.58
C MET A 20 -8.20 -16.02 20.12
N VAL A 21 -7.18 -15.65 19.38
CA VAL A 21 -6.96 -16.08 17.99
C VAL A 21 -6.14 -17.37 17.95
N LEU A 22 -5.09 -17.47 18.74
CA LEU A 22 -4.16 -18.60 18.71
C LEU A 22 -4.76 -19.93 19.21
N ALA A 23 -5.68 -19.89 20.18
CA ALA A 23 -6.27 -21.13 20.71
C ALA A 23 -7.21 -21.82 19.70
N PRO A 24 -8.19 -21.11 19.07
CA PRO A 24 -8.99 -21.68 17.99
C PRO A 24 -8.16 -22.09 16.78
N ASP A 25 -7.11 -21.33 16.43
CA ASP A 25 -6.23 -21.62 15.31
C ASP A 25 -5.49 -22.94 15.51
N LYS A 26 -4.90 -23.18 16.69
CA LYS A 26 -4.24 -24.43 17.03
C LYS A 26 -5.21 -25.61 17.00
N LEU A 27 -6.44 -25.43 17.48
CA LEU A 27 -7.46 -26.48 17.45
C LEU A 27 -7.87 -26.79 16.02
N ALA A 28 -8.16 -25.78 15.21
CA ALA A 28 -8.51 -25.94 13.80
C ALA A 28 -7.38 -26.64 13.02
N ARG A 29 -6.13 -26.26 13.29
CA ARG A 29 -4.95 -26.86 12.68
C ARG A 29 -4.76 -28.32 13.05
N ASN A 30 -5.07 -28.71 14.29
CA ASN A 30 -5.03 -30.10 14.73
C ASN A 30 -6.12 -30.97 14.08
N ILE A 31 -7.27 -30.38 13.75
CA ILE A 31 -8.40 -31.09 13.13
C ILE A 31 -8.27 -31.14 11.61
N LEU A 32 -7.92 -30.01 10.97
CA LEU A 32 -7.94 -29.84 9.51
C LEU A 32 -6.56 -30.00 8.86
N GLY A 33 -5.51 -30.11 9.66
CA GLY A 33 -4.13 -30.28 9.18
C GLY A 33 -3.38 -28.96 9.01
N ALA A 34 -2.06 -29.09 9.09
CA ALA A 34 -1.13 -27.97 9.02
C ALA A 34 -1.08 -27.27 7.67
N ASP A 35 -1.38 -27.99 6.59
CA ASP A 35 -1.37 -27.48 5.23
C ASP A 35 -2.65 -26.69 4.88
N THR A 36 -3.71 -26.93 5.66
CA THR A 36 -5.02 -26.29 5.42
C THR A 36 -5.20 -25.02 6.25
N VAL A 37 -4.71 -25.05 7.48
CA VAL A 37 -4.86 -23.92 8.44
C VAL A 37 -3.50 -23.28 8.66
N PRO A 38 -3.30 -21.99 8.27
CA PRO A 38 -2.06 -21.29 8.53
C PRO A 38 -1.84 -21.11 10.04
N LEU A 39 -0.58 -21.14 10.47
CA LEU A 39 -0.23 -20.86 11.86
C LEU A 39 -0.11 -19.35 12.07
N TYR A 40 -0.98 -18.79 12.88
CA TYR A 40 -0.83 -17.42 13.36
C TYR A 40 0.20 -17.36 14.48
N SER A 41 1.10 -16.40 14.40
CA SER A 41 2.15 -16.15 15.40
C SER A 41 1.86 -14.87 16.19
N ALA A 42 2.21 -14.86 17.47
CA ALA A 42 2.17 -13.65 18.28
C ALA A 42 3.15 -12.55 17.79
N GLU A 43 4.10 -12.94 16.96
CA GLU A 43 5.10 -12.04 16.34
C GLU A 43 4.58 -11.36 15.07
N LEU A 44 3.40 -11.77 14.55
CA LEU A 44 2.81 -11.07 13.42
C LEU A 44 2.46 -9.64 13.82
N PRO A 45 2.86 -8.65 13.01
CA PRO A 45 2.51 -7.26 13.28
C PRO A 45 0.99 -7.08 13.26
N GLY A 46 0.50 -6.15 14.07
CA GLY A 46 -0.91 -5.73 14.01
C GLY A 46 -1.28 -5.19 12.64
N GLY A 47 -2.57 -4.97 12.41
CA GLY A 47 -3.05 -4.34 11.18
C GLY A 47 -2.51 -2.91 11.03
N GLY A 48 -2.23 -2.52 9.80
CA GLY A 48 -1.82 -1.16 9.45
C GLY A 48 -2.99 -0.18 9.40
N THR A 49 -2.69 1.04 9.03
CA THR A 49 -3.70 2.09 8.81
C THR A 49 -4.08 2.15 7.33
N THR A 50 -5.29 2.65 7.04
CA THR A 50 -5.68 2.97 5.66
C THR A 50 -4.71 3.95 5.04
N ARG A 51 -4.51 3.85 3.71
CA ARG A 51 -3.63 4.75 2.97
C ARG A 51 -4.11 6.20 3.13
N GLN A 52 -3.25 7.04 3.69
CA GLN A 52 -3.57 8.44 3.97
C GLN A 52 -3.53 9.26 2.68
N ARG A 53 -4.33 10.30 2.62
CA ARG A 53 -4.33 11.26 1.52
C ARG A 53 -3.94 12.62 2.09
N PRO A 54 -2.73 13.11 1.75
CA PRO A 54 -2.34 14.48 2.10
C PRO A 54 -3.34 15.50 1.56
N ALA A 55 -3.31 16.70 2.13
CA ALA A 55 -4.12 17.79 1.62
C ALA A 55 -3.87 18.02 0.12
N PRO A 56 -4.90 18.32 -0.67
CA PRO A 56 -4.74 18.61 -2.08
C PRO A 56 -3.75 19.75 -2.32
N THR A 57 -2.83 19.55 -3.26
CA THR A 57 -1.87 20.59 -3.69
C THR A 57 -2.06 20.89 -5.16
N SER A 58 -1.92 22.17 -5.54
CA SER A 58 -2.00 22.59 -6.92
C SER A 58 -0.73 22.29 -7.73
N GLN A 59 0.40 22.14 -7.02
CA GLN A 59 1.73 21.93 -7.63
C GLN A 59 2.44 20.73 -6.99
N PRO A 60 1.95 19.50 -7.21
CA PRO A 60 2.64 18.31 -6.72
C PRO A 60 3.94 18.07 -7.52
N SER A 61 4.96 17.60 -6.83
CA SER A 61 6.23 17.19 -7.43
C SER A 61 6.16 15.78 -8.03
N GLY A 62 5.14 15.00 -7.65
CA GLY A 62 4.91 13.65 -8.12
C GLY A 62 3.63 13.05 -7.54
N VAL A 63 3.30 11.85 -8.02
CA VAL A 63 2.17 11.04 -7.56
C VAL A 63 2.70 9.95 -6.64
N TYR A 64 2.32 9.97 -5.39
CA TYR A 64 2.67 8.95 -4.43
C TYR A 64 1.66 7.80 -4.45
N PHE A 65 2.15 6.61 -4.67
CA PHE A 65 1.39 5.36 -4.64
C PHE A 65 1.82 4.53 -3.43
N PRO A 66 1.27 4.79 -2.23
CA PRO A 66 1.61 4.02 -1.04
C PRO A 66 1.20 2.56 -1.21
N ALA A 67 2.11 1.65 -0.86
CA ALA A 67 1.87 0.22 -1.01
C ALA A 67 0.75 -0.27 -0.08
N CYS A 68 -0.11 -1.17 -0.59
CA CYS A 68 -1.20 -1.74 0.19
C CYS A 68 -0.71 -2.62 1.36
N VAL A 69 0.51 -3.12 1.30
CA VAL A 69 1.11 -3.90 2.39
C VAL A 69 1.17 -3.11 3.70
N GLY A 70 1.34 -1.78 3.64
CA GLY A 70 1.29 -0.91 4.81
C GLY A 70 -0.08 -0.81 5.49
N THR A 71 -1.17 -1.17 4.78
CA THR A 71 -2.51 -1.28 5.38
C THR A 71 -2.76 -2.65 5.99
N MET A 72 -2.08 -3.68 5.47
CA MET A 72 -2.20 -5.05 5.97
C MET A 72 -1.40 -5.24 7.25
N PHE A 73 -0.20 -4.66 7.31
CA PHE A 73 0.72 -4.80 8.43
C PHE A 73 1.08 -3.42 8.98
N GLY A 74 0.87 -3.26 10.28
CA GLY A 74 1.29 -2.07 11.02
C GLY A 74 2.81 -2.07 11.26
N PRO A 75 3.34 -0.98 11.84
CA PRO A 75 4.74 -0.91 12.20
C PRO A 75 5.08 -1.96 13.26
N ALA A 76 6.29 -2.54 13.17
CA ALA A 76 6.76 -3.57 14.08
C ALA A 76 7.00 -3.05 15.51
N VAL A 77 7.22 -1.76 15.67
CA VAL A 77 7.49 -1.09 16.96
C VAL A 77 6.51 0.05 17.15
N ASP A 78 5.81 0.05 18.28
CA ASP A 78 4.92 1.14 18.69
C ASP A 78 5.68 2.10 19.64
N PRO A 79 5.68 3.44 19.41
CA PRO A 79 4.93 4.17 18.39
C PRO A 79 5.77 4.53 17.15
N SER A 80 5.72 3.72 16.11
CA SER A 80 6.32 4.08 14.82
C SER A 80 5.25 4.66 13.88
N PRO A 81 5.57 5.68 13.08
CA PRO A 81 4.62 6.24 12.12
C PRO A 81 4.30 5.31 10.94
N GLY A 82 5.05 4.22 10.76
CA GLY A 82 4.95 3.35 9.59
C GLY A 82 5.63 3.94 8.35
N ILE A 83 5.74 3.13 7.30
CA ILE A 83 6.52 3.48 6.10
C ILE A 83 5.92 4.69 5.39
N GLN A 84 4.61 4.67 5.10
CA GLN A 84 3.94 5.78 4.42
C GLN A 84 4.20 7.12 5.12
N ARG A 85 3.90 7.18 6.42
CA ARG A 85 4.04 8.45 7.16
C ARG A 85 5.50 8.88 7.31
N SER A 86 6.41 7.94 7.43
CA SER A 86 7.86 8.25 7.46
C SER A 86 8.32 8.89 6.15
N PHE A 87 7.89 8.35 5.01
CA PHE A 87 8.21 8.89 3.70
C PHE A 87 7.58 10.27 3.49
N GLU A 88 6.30 10.45 3.85
CA GLU A 88 5.64 11.75 3.81
C GLU A 88 6.37 12.81 4.65
N LEU A 89 6.82 12.45 5.86
CA LEU A 89 7.60 13.36 6.72
C LEU A 89 8.96 13.74 6.11
N LEU A 90 9.61 12.84 5.40
CA LEU A 90 10.85 13.16 4.67
C LEU A 90 10.56 14.15 3.54
N CYS A 91 9.52 13.91 2.76
CA CYS A 91 9.09 14.82 1.70
C CYS A 91 8.73 16.22 2.26
N GLU A 92 7.96 16.27 3.36
CA GLU A 92 7.62 17.53 4.04
C GLU A 92 8.87 18.32 4.45
N ARG A 93 9.88 17.65 5.03
CA ARG A 93 11.15 18.28 5.41
C ARG A 93 11.97 18.76 4.23
N ALA A 94 11.86 18.09 3.11
CA ALA A 94 12.52 18.46 1.85
C ALA A 94 11.75 19.54 1.05
N GLY A 95 10.58 19.96 1.53
CA GLY A 95 9.70 20.89 0.80
C GLY A 95 9.05 20.29 -0.44
N ILE A 96 8.98 18.95 -0.51
CA ILE A 96 8.39 18.19 -1.61
C ILE A 96 6.93 17.92 -1.29
N THR A 97 6.04 18.22 -2.24
CA THR A 97 4.62 17.92 -2.13
C THR A 97 4.23 16.80 -3.07
N LEU A 98 3.49 15.82 -2.56
CA LEU A 98 3.06 14.66 -3.32
C LEU A 98 1.53 14.58 -3.38
N LEU A 99 1.02 14.08 -4.49
CA LEU A 99 -0.39 13.78 -4.71
C LEU A 99 -0.63 12.29 -4.52
N VAL A 100 -1.56 11.91 -3.67
CA VAL A 100 -2.05 10.52 -3.59
C VAL A 100 -3.35 10.41 -4.40
N PRO A 101 -3.49 9.42 -5.32
CA PRO A 101 -4.72 9.24 -6.08
C PRO A 101 -5.95 9.09 -5.18
N GLN A 102 -7.08 9.71 -5.55
CA GLN A 102 -8.29 9.67 -4.72
C GLN A 102 -8.81 8.25 -4.49
N ASP A 103 -8.71 7.40 -5.51
CA ASP A 103 -9.19 6.02 -5.48
C ASP A 103 -8.13 5.02 -4.98
N ILE A 104 -7.07 5.49 -4.32
CA ILE A 104 -5.91 4.67 -3.94
C ILE A 104 -6.29 3.37 -3.22
N ASP A 105 -7.33 3.39 -2.38
CA ASP A 105 -7.77 2.22 -1.62
C ASP A 105 -8.27 1.08 -2.51
N GLY A 106 -8.76 1.42 -3.70
CA GLY A 106 -9.20 0.46 -4.71
C GLY A 106 -8.16 0.12 -5.77
N LEU A 107 -6.92 0.65 -5.66
CA LEU A 107 -5.84 0.44 -6.63
C LEU A 107 -4.82 -0.56 -6.08
N CYS A 108 -4.21 -1.31 -6.99
CA CYS A 108 -3.16 -2.27 -6.69
C CYS A 108 -2.12 -2.29 -7.82
N CYS A 109 -0.86 -2.49 -7.45
CA CYS A 109 0.25 -2.64 -8.41
C CYS A 109 0.16 -3.89 -9.30
N GLY A 110 -0.74 -4.83 -8.99
CA GLY A 110 -0.91 -6.06 -9.75
C GLY A 110 -0.12 -7.26 -9.22
N THR A 111 0.96 -7.06 -8.47
CA THR A 111 1.86 -8.12 -8.00
C THR A 111 1.14 -9.31 -7.31
N PRO A 112 0.16 -9.12 -6.41
CA PRO A 112 -0.54 -10.24 -5.79
C PRO A 112 -1.37 -11.08 -6.78
N TRP A 113 -1.87 -10.46 -7.82
CA TRP A 113 -2.63 -11.14 -8.88
C TRP A 113 -1.69 -11.94 -9.80
N SER A 114 -0.60 -11.29 -10.23
CA SER A 114 0.42 -11.90 -11.07
C SER A 114 1.07 -13.11 -10.40
N SER A 115 1.49 -12.97 -9.15
CA SER A 115 2.18 -14.03 -8.40
C SER A 115 1.32 -15.28 -8.16
N LYS A 116 0.00 -15.15 -8.25
CA LYS A 116 -0.96 -16.27 -8.11
C LYS A 116 -1.55 -16.75 -9.43
N GLY A 117 -1.10 -16.20 -10.56
CA GLY A 117 -1.60 -16.57 -11.89
C GLY A 117 -3.06 -16.16 -12.14
N LEU A 118 -3.59 -15.17 -11.43
CA LEU A 118 -4.98 -14.71 -11.56
C LEU A 118 -5.10 -13.69 -12.70
N VAL A 119 -5.06 -14.16 -13.93
CA VAL A 119 -4.92 -13.36 -15.17
C VAL A 119 -6.05 -12.34 -15.34
N ASP A 120 -7.31 -12.75 -15.18
CA ASP A 120 -8.46 -11.86 -15.37
C ASP A 120 -8.52 -10.75 -14.31
N GLY A 121 -8.19 -11.11 -13.06
CA GLY A 121 -8.08 -10.16 -11.96
C GLY A 121 -6.95 -9.15 -12.20
N LEU A 122 -5.80 -9.64 -12.67
CA LEU A 122 -4.65 -8.81 -13.05
C LEU A 122 -5.03 -7.82 -14.15
N ALA A 123 -5.62 -8.29 -15.25
CA ALA A 123 -6.02 -7.44 -16.38
C ALA A 123 -7.03 -6.36 -15.96
N THR A 124 -7.97 -6.71 -15.08
CA THR A 124 -8.95 -5.76 -14.55
C THR A 124 -8.28 -4.71 -13.67
N MET A 125 -7.36 -5.14 -12.80
CA MET A 125 -6.64 -4.24 -11.90
C MET A 125 -5.68 -3.32 -12.68
N HIS A 126 -4.97 -3.84 -13.68
CA HIS A 126 -4.09 -3.03 -14.55
C HIS A 126 -4.88 -1.91 -15.22
N ARG A 127 -6.02 -2.21 -15.87
CA ARG A 127 -6.86 -1.18 -16.49
C ARG A 127 -7.30 -0.11 -15.51
N LYS A 128 -7.77 -0.51 -14.32
CA LYS A 128 -8.23 0.41 -13.30
C LYS A 128 -7.11 1.29 -12.77
N THR A 129 -5.97 0.69 -12.43
CA THR A 129 -4.81 1.40 -11.88
C THR A 129 -4.21 2.33 -12.94
N LEU A 130 -4.08 1.88 -14.18
CA LEU A 130 -3.57 2.67 -15.30
C LEU A 130 -4.42 3.91 -15.53
N ALA A 131 -5.75 3.77 -15.58
CA ALA A 131 -6.66 4.89 -15.78
C ALA A 131 -6.54 5.94 -14.64
N ALA A 132 -6.49 5.50 -13.38
CA ALA A 132 -6.35 6.39 -12.25
C ALA A 132 -4.98 7.11 -12.25
N LEU A 133 -3.90 6.40 -12.57
CA LEU A 133 -2.56 6.97 -12.65
C LEU A 133 -2.43 7.96 -13.81
N ARG A 134 -3.05 7.71 -14.94
CA ARG A 134 -3.09 8.67 -16.04
C ARG A 134 -3.68 10.02 -15.63
N VAL A 135 -4.76 9.99 -14.89
CA VAL A 135 -5.39 11.21 -14.35
C VAL A 135 -4.46 11.89 -13.33
N ALA A 136 -3.96 11.12 -12.36
CA ALA A 136 -3.16 11.65 -11.27
C ALA A 136 -1.82 12.24 -11.76
N THR A 137 -1.17 11.60 -12.75
CA THR A 137 0.10 12.07 -13.34
C THR A 137 -0.07 13.16 -14.37
N ARG A 138 -1.28 13.65 -14.63
CA ARG A 138 -1.58 14.61 -15.70
C ARG A 138 -1.13 14.11 -17.08
N GLY A 139 -1.40 12.83 -17.35
CA GLY A 139 -1.02 12.21 -18.61
C GLY A 139 0.46 11.79 -18.68
N GLY A 140 1.16 11.65 -17.58
CA GLY A 140 2.57 11.24 -17.51
C GLY A 140 3.56 12.39 -17.27
N GLU A 141 3.07 13.62 -17.00
CA GLU A 141 3.93 14.76 -16.66
C GLU A 141 4.60 14.59 -15.30
N LEU A 142 3.93 13.93 -14.35
CA LEU A 142 4.42 13.72 -13.00
C LEU A 142 4.93 12.28 -12.83
N PRO A 143 6.08 12.06 -12.18
CA PRO A 143 6.53 10.72 -11.84
C PRO A 143 5.62 10.07 -10.79
N ILE A 144 5.53 8.76 -10.84
CA ILE A 144 4.86 7.93 -9.82
C ILE A 144 5.93 7.44 -8.85
N ILE A 145 5.76 7.68 -7.57
CA ILE A 145 6.66 7.24 -6.51
C ILE A 145 5.98 6.13 -5.71
N CYS A 146 6.66 5.01 -5.51
CA CYS A 146 6.15 3.89 -4.72
C CYS A 146 7.12 3.53 -3.58
N ASP A 147 6.59 3.13 -2.43
CA ASP A 147 7.35 2.85 -1.20
C ASP A 147 7.61 1.35 -0.95
N ALA A 148 7.39 0.52 -1.96
CA ALA A 148 7.71 -0.90 -1.91
C ALA A 148 8.21 -1.39 -3.28
N SER A 149 9.42 -1.94 -3.33
CA SER A 149 10.08 -2.34 -4.57
C SER A 149 9.28 -3.35 -5.40
N SER A 150 8.56 -4.28 -4.76
CA SER A 150 7.65 -5.21 -5.45
C SER A 150 6.47 -4.49 -6.11
N CYS A 151 5.97 -3.42 -5.49
CA CYS A 151 4.92 -2.60 -6.08
C CYS A 151 5.49 -1.68 -7.17
N THR A 152 6.71 -1.17 -7.01
CA THR A 152 7.42 -0.41 -8.05
C THR A 152 7.52 -1.22 -9.33
N GLU A 153 7.95 -2.47 -9.23
CA GLU A 153 8.05 -3.39 -10.36
C GLU A 153 6.68 -3.74 -10.96
N GLY A 154 5.68 -4.04 -10.12
CA GLY A 154 4.32 -4.29 -10.58
C GLY A 154 3.70 -3.09 -11.30
N LEU A 155 3.98 -1.86 -10.85
CA LEU A 155 3.53 -0.65 -11.53
C LEU A 155 4.30 -0.44 -12.85
N ARG A 156 5.60 -0.71 -12.93
CA ARG A 156 6.39 -0.67 -14.17
C ARG A 156 5.76 -1.61 -15.20
N THR A 157 5.50 -2.86 -14.82
CA THR A 157 4.80 -3.82 -15.69
C THR A 157 3.39 -3.34 -16.10
N THR A 158 2.66 -2.69 -15.18
CA THR A 158 1.34 -2.13 -15.51
C THR A 158 1.45 -1.02 -16.57
N ILE A 159 2.39 -0.10 -16.44
CA ILE A 159 2.54 1.00 -17.39
C ILE A 159 3.13 0.56 -18.74
N GLU A 160 3.86 -0.56 -18.81
CA GLU A 160 4.32 -1.15 -20.09
C GLU A 160 3.14 -1.57 -20.98
N THR A 161 1.97 -1.83 -20.40
CA THR A 161 0.75 -2.12 -21.17
C THR A 161 0.09 -0.87 -21.74
N ASP A 162 0.58 0.30 -21.39
CA ASP A 162 0.03 1.57 -21.84
C ASP A 162 0.60 1.97 -23.22
N THR A 163 -0.25 2.08 -24.19
CA THR A 163 0.10 2.46 -25.57
C THR A 163 0.02 3.96 -25.84
N SER A 164 -0.13 4.78 -24.79
CA SER A 164 -0.23 6.23 -24.94
C SER A 164 1.10 6.85 -25.40
N ALA A 165 1.01 7.96 -26.13
CA ALA A 165 2.17 8.65 -26.68
C ALA A 165 3.13 9.22 -25.62
N ASN A 166 2.63 9.50 -24.42
CA ASN A 166 3.42 10.02 -23.31
C ASN A 166 3.54 8.95 -22.21
N PRO A 167 4.67 8.20 -22.12
CA PRO A 167 4.84 7.16 -21.13
C PRO A 167 4.92 7.73 -19.71
N MET A 168 4.29 7.05 -18.74
CA MET A 168 4.44 7.37 -17.33
C MET A 168 5.76 6.79 -16.80
N THR A 169 6.33 7.42 -15.77
CA THR A 169 7.56 6.97 -15.11
C THR A 169 7.25 6.51 -13.69
N VAL A 170 7.79 5.36 -13.27
CA VAL A 170 7.71 4.86 -11.90
C VAL A 170 9.10 4.84 -11.27
N ILE A 171 9.20 5.43 -10.09
CA ILE A 171 10.42 5.57 -9.29
C ILE A 171 10.19 4.92 -7.92
N ASP A 172 11.17 4.17 -7.42
CA ASP A 172 11.13 3.70 -6.03
C ASP A 172 11.40 4.87 -5.08
N SER A 173 10.79 4.86 -3.90
CA SER A 173 10.98 5.92 -2.90
C SER A 173 12.42 6.09 -2.44
N VAL A 174 13.26 5.07 -2.61
CA VAL A 174 14.70 5.12 -2.31
C VAL A 174 15.50 5.79 -3.44
N GLU A 175 14.99 5.74 -4.66
CA GLU A 175 15.59 6.43 -5.82
C GLU A 175 15.18 7.91 -5.89
N PHE A 176 13.98 8.24 -5.35
CA PHE A 176 13.41 9.58 -5.36
C PHE A 176 14.07 10.51 -4.35
#